data_0259fe8458aa1ffffe073bee5b9c118e
#
_entry.id   0259fe8458aa1ffffe073bee5b9c118e
#
_cell.length_a   1.000
_cell.length_b   1.000
_cell.length_c   1.000
_cell.angle_alpha   90.00
_cell.angle_beta   90.00
_cell.angle_gamma   90.00
#
_symmetry.space_group_name_H-M   'P 1'
#
loop_
_entity.id
_entity.type
_entity.pdbx_description
1 polymer ?
#
loop_
_entity_poly.entity_id
_entity_poly.type
_entity_poly.pdbx_seq_one_letter_code
_entity_poly.pdbx_strand_id
1 'polypeptide(L)'
;DELLTSNGDLRESYKTKINMQKGPYLNTEYIGFYLDTKSEAIRSKLVREAINLGFDRKKMIAYLRNNIGFIGNRGLIPRGLPGHGANTSIQYDPIKASNLINKFKNKHGFIPQITLATDANYIDICEYLQRALEKIGLKIKVDVMTPALLKQSRSSGKLEMFRASWIADYPDAENYLSLFYSKNFSPNGPNYTHYQNEEFDALYQNSFEINNLQLSKENYKKMDSIAMNEYPIVPLYYDQVIRFVQKGISGLTINPTNILKLKKVKKR
;
A
#
# COMPACT_ATOMS: atom_id res chain seq x y z
N ASP A 1 13.16 5.36 17.55
CA ASP A 1 13.89 4.09 17.35
C ASP A 1 15.29 4.14 17.95
N GLU A 2 15.42 3.71 19.21
CA GLU A 2 16.73 3.72 19.91
C GLU A 2 17.75 2.76 19.28
N LEU A 3 17.30 1.68 18.66
CA LEU A 3 18.17 0.64 18.10
C LEU A 3 18.70 0.95 16.71
N LEU A 4 18.00 1.80 15.94
CA LEU A 4 18.28 2.04 14.53
C LEU A 4 18.90 3.41 14.27
N THR A 5 19.71 3.48 13.22
CA THR A 5 20.10 4.73 12.57
C THR A 5 18.98 5.26 11.68
N SER A 6 19.09 6.49 11.21
CA SER A 6 18.18 7.05 10.20
C SER A 6 18.17 6.28 8.87
N ASN A 7 19.20 5.48 8.61
CA ASN A 7 19.30 4.64 7.41
C ASN A 7 18.72 3.23 7.59
N GLY A 8 18.12 2.95 8.76
CA GLY A 8 17.54 1.63 9.06
C GLY A 8 18.57 0.55 9.34
N ASP A 9 19.79 0.93 9.75
CA ASP A 9 20.83 0.00 10.18
C ASP A 9 20.91 -0.05 11.70
N LEU A 10 21.38 -1.20 12.24
CA LEU A 10 21.59 -1.33 13.66
C LEU A 10 22.73 -0.40 14.11
N ARG A 11 22.50 0.41 15.17
CA ARG A 11 23.53 1.28 15.75
C ARG A 11 24.70 0.48 16.30
N GLU A 12 25.92 0.99 16.18
CA GLU A 12 27.17 0.36 16.61
C GLU A 12 27.14 -0.10 18.07
N SER A 13 26.56 0.71 18.97
CA SER A 13 26.42 0.41 20.40
C SER A 13 25.67 -0.89 20.72
N TYR A 14 24.88 -1.41 19.77
CA TYR A 14 24.10 -2.63 19.95
C TYR A 14 24.66 -3.83 19.17
N LYS A 15 25.58 -3.64 18.21
CA LYS A 15 26.13 -4.70 17.36
C LYS A 15 26.88 -5.80 18.14
N THR A 16 27.39 -5.48 19.34
CA THR A 16 28.03 -6.46 20.22
C THR A 16 27.03 -7.39 20.91
N LYS A 17 25.80 -6.93 21.13
CA LYS A 17 24.75 -7.61 21.92
C LYS A 17 23.72 -8.31 21.07
N ILE A 18 23.36 -7.73 19.91
CA ILE A 18 22.30 -8.23 19.05
C ILE A 18 22.72 -8.31 17.58
N ASN A 19 22.04 -9.18 16.85
CA ASN A 19 22.08 -9.26 15.40
C ASN A 19 20.75 -8.71 14.87
N MET A 20 20.79 -7.97 13.77
CA MET A 20 19.60 -7.54 13.05
C MET A 20 19.40 -8.43 11.81
N GLN A 21 18.20 -8.95 11.65
CA GLN A 21 17.74 -9.61 10.43
C GLN A 21 16.77 -8.67 9.72
N LYS A 22 16.89 -8.53 8.40
CA LYS A 22 16.03 -7.69 7.56
C LYS A 22 15.65 -8.44 6.29
N GLY A 23 14.38 -8.41 5.90
CA GLY A 23 13.91 -9.07 4.67
C GLY A 23 12.54 -8.58 4.24
N PRO A 24 12.06 -8.99 3.06
CA PRO A 24 10.74 -8.61 2.58
C PRO A 24 9.65 -9.12 3.51
N TYR A 25 8.58 -8.33 3.63
CA TYR A 25 7.34 -8.70 4.29
C TYR A 25 6.20 -8.66 3.28
N LEU A 26 5.34 -9.66 3.28
CA LEU A 26 4.16 -9.69 2.41
C LEU A 26 3.08 -8.76 2.97
N ASN A 27 3.40 -7.49 3.01
CA ASN A 27 2.53 -6.39 3.39
C ASN A 27 2.69 -5.24 2.42
N THR A 28 1.58 -4.74 1.89
CA THR A 28 1.52 -3.51 1.10
C THR A 28 0.69 -2.48 1.84
N GLU A 29 1.29 -1.33 2.12
CA GLU A 29 0.63 -0.16 2.69
C GLU A 29 0.11 0.73 1.57
N TYR A 30 -1.14 1.16 1.68
CA TYR A 30 -1.79 1.93 0.61
C TYR A 30 -2.84 2.91 1.13
N ILE A 31 -3.20 3.87 0.29
CA ILE A 31 -4.41 4.68 0.41
C ILE A 31 -5.45 4.10 -0.55
N GLY A 32 -6.65 3.84 -0.08
CA GLY A 32 -7.78 3.38 -0.90
C GLY A 32 -8.82 4.48 -1.10
N PHE A 33 -9.55 4.40 -2.20
CA PHE A 33 -10.66 5.29 -2.54
C PHE A 33 -11.95 4.47 -2.63
N TYR A 34 -13.02 4.93 -1.99
CA TYR A 34 -14.34 4.34 -2.15
C TYR A 34 -14.98 4.88 -3.43
N LEU A 35 -15.01 4.07 -4.48
CA LEU A 35 -15.40 4.50 -5.83
C LEU A 35 -16.92 4.58 -6.04
N ASP A 36 -17.71 3.84 -5.25
CA ASP A 36 -19.18 3.90 -5.25
C ASP A 36 -19.66 5.08 -4.37
N THR A 37 -19.26 6.28 -4.75
CA THR A 37 -19.51 7.53 -4.02
C THR A 37 -20.15 8.59 -4.91
N LYS A 38 -20.78 9.60 -4.29
CA LYS A 38 -21.24 10.81 -4.97
C LYS A 38 -20.15 11.88 -5.09
N SER A 39 -19.01 11.71 -4.43
CA SER A 39 -17.90 12.67 -4.46
C SER A 39 -17.28 12.73 -5.86
N GLU A 40 -17.46 13.85 -6.55
CA GLU A 40 -16.86 14.08 -7.88
C GLU A 40 -15.31 14.01 -7.81
N ALA A 41 -14.72 14.48 -6.70
CA ALA A 41 -13.29 14.41 -6.50
C ALA A 41 -12.79 12.97 -6.49
N ILE A 42 -13.42 12.07 -5.72
CA ILE A 42 -13.03 10.65 -5.64
C ILE A 42 -13.32 9.91 -6.95
N ARG A 43 -14.47 10.19 -7.60
CA ARG A 43 -14.81 9.57 -8.89
C ARG A 43 -13.86 9.97 -10.01
N SER A 44 -13.24 11.16 -9.90
CA SER A 44 -12.34 11.66 -10.94
C SER A 44 -11.01 10.92 -10.96
N LYS A 45 -10.74 10.21 -12.05
CA LYS A 45 -9.43 9.59 -12.30
C LYS A 45 -8.28 10.61 -12.28
N LEU A 46 -8.53 11.85 -12.73
CA LEU A 46 -7.53 12.93 -12.70
C LEU A 46 -7.06 13.21 -11.26
N VAL A 47 -7.98 13.25 -10.31
CA VAL A 47 -7.66 13.51 -8.89
C VAL A 47 -6.91 12.32 -8.29
N ARG A 48 -7.34 11.08 -8.53
CA ARG A 48 -6.67 9.88 -8.03
C ARG A 48 -5.26 9.72 -8.63
N GLU A 49 -5.07 10.00 -9.92
CA GLU A 49 -3.75 10.06 -10.56
C GLU A 49 -2.88 11.16 -9.94
N ALA A 50 -3.43 12.35 -9.72
CA ALA A 50 -2.70 13.45 -9.09
C ALA A 50 -2.23 13.10 -7.68
N ILE A 51 -3.06 12.46 -6.88
CA ILE A 51 -2.68 11.96 -5.54
C ILE A 51 -1.51 10.98 -5.67
N ASN A 52 -1.57 10.06 -6.64
CA ASN A 52 -0.53 9.04 -6.83
C ASN A 52 0.84 9.64 -7.23
N LEU A 53 0.85 10.74 -8.00
CA LEU A 53 2.06 11.44 -8.46
C LEU A 53 2.53 12.54 -7.50
N GLY A 54 1.65 13.04 -6.62
CA GLY A 54 1.82 14.30 -5.90
C GLY A 54 2.74 14.24 -4.67
N PHE A 55 3.25 13.08 -4.26
CA PHE A 55 4.14 12.97 -3.10
C PHE A 55 5.35 12.08 -3.34
N ASP A 56 6.46 12.41 -2.66
CA ASP A 56 7.73 11.69 -2.76
C ASP A 56 7.78 10.52 -1.77
N ARG A 57 7.53 9.30 -2.26
CA ARG A 57 7.58 8.05 -1.47
C ARG A 57 8.94 7.78 -0.86
N LYS A 58 10.03 8.15 -1.58
CA LYS A 58 11.39 7.94 -1.09
C LYS A 58 11.65 8.80 0.14
N LYS A 59 11.29 10.08 0.09
CA LYS A 59 11.40 10.99 1.24
C LYS A 59 10.49 10.55 2.39
N MET A 60 9.27 10.11 2.10
CA MET A 60 8.35 9.60 3.12
C MET A 60 8.98 8.43 3.90
N ILE A 61 9.53 7.44 3.21
CA ILE A 61 10.18 6.28 3.84
C ILE A 61 11.43 6.72 4.62
N ALA A 62 12.23 7.63 4.07
CA ALA A 62 13.44 8.11 4.72
C ALA A 62 13.13 8.83 6.05
N TYR A 63 12.15 9.72 6.06
CA TYR A 63 11.85 10.56 7.22
C TYR A 63 10.98 9.86 8.27
N LEU A 64 10.03 9.02 7.84
CA LEU A 64 9.02 8.46 8.74
C LEU A 64 9.25 6.97 9.04
N ARG A 65 10.14 6.31 8.29
CA ARG A 65 10.35 4.86 8.40
C ARG A 65 11.83 4.46 8.51
N ASN A 66 12.74 5.40 8.79
CA ASN A 66 14.18 5.14 8.87
C ASN A 66 14.73 4.32 7.68
N ASN A 67 14.27 4.61 6.46
CA ASN A 67 14.57 3.83 5.25
C ASN A 67 14.20 2.34 5.32
N ILE A 68 13.22 1.96 6.15
CA ILE A 68 12.67 0.61 6.24
C ILE A 68 11.42 0.53 5.36
N GLY A 69 11.45 -0.41 4.42
CA GLY A 69 10.44 -0.59 3.39
C GLY A 69 10.98 -0.26 1.99
N PHE A 70 10.23 -0.67 0.99
CA PHE A 70 10.51 -0.37 -0.42
C PHE A 70 9.40 0.53 -0.96
N ILE A 71 9.74 1.49 -1.82
CA ILE A 71 8.74 2.40 -2.41
C ILE A 71 7.62 1.62 -3.12
N GLY A 72 6.36 1.95 -2.79
CA GLY A 72 5.16 1.36 -3.38
C GLY A 72 4.80 2.06 -4.69
N ASN A 73 5.48 1.71 -5.78
CA ASN A 73 5.34 2.40 -7.04
C ASN A 73 5.17 1.47 -8.26
N ARG A 74 4.88 0.17 -8.02
CA ARG A 74 4.78 -0.83 -9.08
C ARG A 74 3.55 -1.75 -8.92
N GLY A 75 2.45 -1.24 -8.41
CA GLY A 75 1.21 -1.99 -8.21
C GLY A 75 0.97 -2.41 -6.76
N LEU A 76 -0.06 -3.23 -6.55
CA LEU A 76 -0.44 -3.70 -5.22
C LEU A 76 0.37 -4.91 -4.76
N ILE A 77 0.81 -5.77 -5.69
CA ILE A 77 1.52 -7.02 -5.38
C ILE A 77 2.91 -6.70 -4.81
N PRO A 78 3.25 -7.13 -3.57
CA PRO A 78 4.53 -6.83 -2.95
C PRO A 78 5.69 -7.64 -3.55
N ARG A 79 6.91 -7.23 -3.19
CA ARG A 79 8.13 -7.95 -3.58
C ARG A 79 8.15 -9.37 -3.03
N GLY A 80 8.59 -10.31 -3.86
CA GLY A 80 8.70 -11.73 -3.50
C GLY A 80 7.55 -12.59 -4.01
N LEU A 81 6.50 -11.99 -4.55
CA LEU A 81 5.41 -12.73 -5.19
C LEU A 81 5.45 -12.64 -6.72
N PRO A 82 4.96 -13.68 -7.43
CA PRO A 82 4.73 -13.63 -8.86
C PRO A 82 3.84 -12.44 -9.23
N GLY A 83 4.12 -11.77 -10.34
CA GLY A 83 3.34 -10.60 -10.76
C GLY A 83 3.86 -9.25 -10.23
N HIS A 84 4.69 -9.21 -9.18
CA HIS A 84 5.28 -7.95 -8.72
C HIS A 84 5.99 -7.19 -9.86
N GLY A 85 5.82 -5.88 -9.90
CA GLY A 85 6.52 -5.01 -10.86
C GLY A 85 5.94 -5.03 -12.26
N ALA A 86 4.67 -5.40 -12.41
CA ALA A 86 3.94 -5.40 -13.66
C ALA A 86 3.86 -4.02 -14.32
N ASN A 87 3.61 -3.02 -13.48
CA ASN A 87 3.35 -1.67 -13.93
C ASN A 87 4.64 -0.89 -14.17
N THR A 88 4.57 0.07 -15.07
CA THR A 88 5.58 1.12 -15.17
C THR A 88 5.71 1.79 -13.81
N SER A 89 6.95 1.99 -13.36
CA SER A 89 7.20 2.63 -12.08
C SER A 89 6.59 4.02 -12.02
N ILE A 90 5.69 4.22 -11.05
CA ILE A 90 5.09 5.53 -10.80
C ILE A 90 6.15 6.43 -10.18
N GLN A 91 6.42 7.54 -10.85
CA GLN A 91 7.40 8.52 -10.40
C GLN A 91 6.71 9.69 -9.69
N TYR A 92 7.38 10.28 -8.72
CA TYR A 92 6.98 11.54 -8.13
C TYR A 92 7.07 12.65 -9.17
N ASP A 93 5.94 13.25 -9.52
CA ASP A 93 5.83 14.34 -10.50
C ASP A 93 4.79 15.37 -10.02
N PRO A 94 5.20 16.30 -9.15
CA PRO A 94 4.29 17.31 -8.61
C PRO A 94 3.80 18.31 -9.66
N ILE A 95 4.55 18.50 -10.77
CA ILE A 95 4.13 19.40 -11.86
C ILE A 95 2.97 18.76 -12.61
N LYS A 96 3.11 17.50 -13.03
CA LYS A 96 2.02 16.77 -13.68
C LYS A 96 0.82 16.65 -12.74
N ALA A 97 1.04 16.36 -11.46
CA ALA A 97 -0.02 16.26 -10.45
C ALA A 97 -0.80 17.59 -10.33
N SER A 98 -0.12 18.72 -10.22
CA SER A 98 -0.77 20.04 -10.19
C SER A 98 -1.57 20.35 -11.46
N ASN A 99 -1.04 20.00 -12.63
CA ASN A 99 -1.74 20.15 -13.90
C ASN A 99 -3.03 19.32 -13.96
N LEU A 100 -3.06 18.11 -13.39
CA LEU A 100 -4.25 17.27 -13.29
C LEU A 100 -5.31 17.88 -12.37
N ILE A 101 -4.91 18.45 -11.23
CA ILE A 101 -5.81 19.16 -10.33
C ILE A 101 -6.39 20.43 -10.99
N ASN A 102 -5.57 21.18 -11.72
CA ASN A 102 -6.05 22.34 -12.49
C ASN A 102 -7.05 21.94 -13.59
N LYS A 103 -6.81 20.81 -14.30
CA LYS A 103 -7.80 20.27 -15.24
C LYS A 103 -9.11 19.91 -14.57
N PHE A 104 -9.05 19.27 -13.39
CA PHE A 104 -10.27 19.00 -12.60
C PHE A 104 -10.99 20.29 -12.23
N LYS A 105 -10.27 21.27 -11.65
CA LYS A 105 -10.84 22.59 -11.28
C LYS A 105 -11.50 23.29 -12.45
N ASN A 106 -10.87 23.31 -13.61
CA ASN A 106 -11.41 23.95 -14.82
C ASN A 106 -12.67 23.26 -15.32
N LYS A 107 -12.77 21.92 -15.17
CA LYS A 107 -13.94 21.15 -15.58
C LYS A 107 -15.13 21.29 -14.63
N HIS A 108 -14.88 21.35 -13.31
CA HIS A 108 -15.90 21.25 -12.27
C HIS A 108 -16.16 22.58 -11.53
N GLY A 109 -15.29 23.60 -11.72
CA GLY A 109 -15.47 24.93 -11.12
C GLY A 109 -15.06 25.06 -9.66
N PHE A 110 -14.51 24.02 -9.02
CA PHE A 110 -14.09 24.05 -7.63
C PHE A 110 -12.77 23.31 -7.38
N ILE A 111 -12.11 23.62 -6.24
CA ILE A 111 -10.91 22.91 -5.79
C ILE A 111 -11.35 21.64 -5.05
N PRO A 112 -10.86 20.45 -5.42
CA PRO A 112 -11.24 19.22 -4.74
C PRO A 112 -10.79 19.24 -3.28
N GLN A 113 -11.69 18.83 -2.39
CA GLN A 113 -11.42 18.61 -0.97
C GLN A 113 -11.82 17.19 -0.62
N ILE A 114 -10.95 16.46 0.07
CA ILE A 114 -11.11 15.04 0.39
C ILE A 114 -10.73 14.81 1.85
N THR A 115 -11.50 13.99 2.55
CA THR A 115 -11.17 13.53 3.90
C THR A 115 -10.39 12.22 3.81
N LEU A 116 -9.17 12.20 4.37
CA LEU A 116 -8.33 11.01 4.53
C LEU A 116 -8.49 10.45 5.95
N ALA A 117 -9.15 9.30 6.06
CA ALA A 117 -9.33 8.62 7.33
C ALA A 117 -8.12 7.72 7.67
N THR A 118 -7.68 7.77 8.92
CA THR A 118 -6.56 6.98 9.44
C THR A 118 -6.75 6.65 10.93
N ASP A 119 -5.86 5.87 11.50
CA ASP A 119 -5.69 5.70 12.95
C ASP A 119 -4.42 6.40 13.46
N ALA A 120 -4.30 6.52 14.78
CA ALA A 120 -3.21 7.26 15.42
C ALA A 120 -1.79 6.74 15.08
N ASN A 121 -1.65 5.47 14.70
CA ASN A 121 -0.33 4.89 14.37
C ASN A 121 0.23 5.37 13.03
N TYR A 122 -0.60 5.98 12.18
CA TYR A 122 -0.24 6.39 10.82
C TYR A 122 -0.53 7.87 10.53
N ILE A 123 -0.75 8.66 11.58
CA ILE A 123 -1.06 10.09 11.46
C ILE A 123 0.07 10.85 10.77
N ASP A 124 1.31 10.54 11.10
CA ASP A 124 2.51 11.17 10.52
C ASP A 124 2.62 10.98 9.00
N ILE A 125 2.29 9.76 8.51
CA ILE A 125 2.24 9.46 7.08
C ILE A 125 1.09 10.24 6.41
N CYS A 126 -0.09 10.28 7.04
CA CYS A 126 -1.25 10.99 6.48
C CYS A 126 -1.04 12.50 6.47
N GLU A 127 -0.41 13.08 7.50
CA GLU A 127 0.00 14.50 7.51
C GLU A 127 1.08 14.81 6.47
N TYR A 128 2.04 13.90 6.26
CA TYR A 128 3.00 14.05 5.18
C TYR A 128 2.31 14.13 3.82
N LEU A 129 1.35 13.22 3.57
CA LEU A 129 0.53 13.24 2.36
C LEU A 129 -0.28 14.53 2.24
N GLN A 130 -0.95 14.95 3.30
CA GLN A 130 -1.72 16.21 3.34
C GLN A 130 -0.85 17.38 2.88
N ARG A 131 0.30 17.59 3.53
CA ARG A 131 1.22 18.70 3.20
C ARG A 131 1.78 18.62 1.77
N ALA A 132 2.03 17.41 1.26
CA ALA A 132 2.51 17.23 -0.12
C ALA A 132 1.42 17.52 -1.14
N LEU A 133 0.19 17.06 -0.90
CA LEU A 133 -0.94 17.20 -1.81
C LEU A 133 -1.51 18.62 -1.81
N GLU A 134 -1.44 19.35 -0.70
CA GLU A 134 -1.79 20.77 -0.63
C GLU A 134 -0.92 21.62 -1.57
N LYS A 135 0.36 21.27 -1.73
CA LYS A 135 1.29 21.97 -2.66
C LYS A 135 0.90 21.83 -4.13
N ILE A 136 0.17 20.79 -4.48
CA ILE A 136 -0.33 20.59 -5.85
C ILE A 136 -1.75 21.13 -6.05
N GLY A 137 -2.33 21.78 -5.04
CA GLY A 137 -3.64 22.41 -5.11
C GLY A 137 -4.82 21.54 -4.67
N LEU A 138 -4.58 20.39 -4.05
CA LEU A 138 -5.60 19.52 -3.48
C LEU A 138 -5.76 19.77 -1.98
N LYS A 139 -6.98 19.95 -1.49
CA LYS A 139 -7.26 20.12 -0.06
C LYS A 139 -7.52 18.77 0.60
N ILE A 140 -6.70 18.39 1.57
CA ILE A 140 -6.86 17.15 2.34
C ILE A 140 -7.17 17.50 3.80
N LYS A 141 -8.21 16.86 4.36
CA LYS A 141 -8.50 16.85 5.79
C LYS A 141 -8.12 15.46 6.33
N VAL A 142 -7.21 15.39 7.27
CA VAL A 142 -6.92 14.13 7.99
C VAL A 142 -7.94 13.94 9.10
N ASP A 143 -8.57 12.77 9.14
CA ASP A 143 -9.54 12.37 10.16
C ASP A 143 -9.02 11.13 10.89
N VAL A 144 -8.75 11.29 12.20
CA VAL A 144 -8.13 10.25 13.04
C VAL A 144 -9.20 9.51 13.81
N MET A 145 -9.28 8.22 13.62
CA MET A 145 -10.27 7.33 14.23
C MET A 145 -9.60 6.25 15.10
N THR A 146 -10.36 5.61 15.97
CA THR A 146 -9.89 4.36 16.58
C THR A 146 -9.77 3.26 15.51
N PRO A 147 -8.84 2.29 15.65
CA PRO A 147 -8.68 1.21 14.66
C PRO A 147 -9.98 0.44 14.38
N ALA A 148 -10.82 0.23 15.40
CA ALA A 148 -12.11 -0.45 15.26
C ALA A 148 -13.09 0.37 14.41
N LEU A 149 -13.22 1.68 14.68
CA LEU A 149 -14.09 2.58 13.94
C LEU A 149 -13.63 2.73 12.48
N LEU A 150 -12.31 2.87 12.26
CA LEU A 150 -11.73 2.94 10.92
C LEU A 150 -12.07 1.69 10.10
N LYS A 151 -11.88 0.50 10.69
CA LYS A 151 -12.22 -0.78 10.05
C LYS A 151 -13.71 -0.87 9.71
N GLN A 152 -14.58 -0.54 10.66
CA GLN A 152 -16.04 -0.58 10.46
C GLN A 152 -16.49 0.42 9.39
N SER A 153 -16.02 1.66 9.47
CA SER A 153 -16.40 2.73 8.53
C SER A 153 -15.92 2.44 7.11
N ARG A 154 -14.70 1.89 6.98
CA ARG A 154 -14.16 1.43 5.68
C ARG A 154 -15.00 0.30 5.10
N SER A 155 -15.33 -0.72 5.91
CA SER A 155 -16.11 -1.88 5.47
C SER A 155 -17.54 -1.50 5.08
N SER A 156 -18.11 -0.47 5.68
CA SER A 156 -19.47 0.01 5.38
C SER A 156 -19.54 1.12 4.31
N GLY A 157 -18.44 1.41 3.61
CA GLY A 157 -18.40 2.41 2.53
C GLY A 157 -18.62 3.87 2.99
N LYS A 158 -18.32 4.19 4.27
CA LYS A 158 -18.53 5.53 4.84
C LYS A 158 -17.34 6.47 4.68
N LEU A 159 -16.22 5.99 4.13
CA LEU A 159 -14.98 6.75 3.99
C LEU A 159 -14.70 7.00 2.52
N GLU A 160 -14.46 8.26 2.14
CA GLU A 160 -14.10 8.64 0.77
C GLU A 160 -12.69 8.17 0.40
N MET A 161 -11.73 8.44 1.29
CA MET A 161 -10.33 8.05 1.16
C MET A 161 -9.82 7.56 2.51
N PHE A 162 -9.10 6.46 2.54
CA PHE A 162 -8.68 5.83 3.77
C PHE A 162 -7.28 5.21 3.65
N ARG A 163 -6.54 5.24 4.74
CA ARG A 163 -5.31 4.46 4.89
C ARG A 163 -5.66 3.00 5.16
N ALA A 164 -4.96 2.10 4.53
CA ALA A 164 -5.07 0.66 4.75
C ALA A 164 -3.74 -0.06 4.51
N SER A 165 -3.69 -1.31 4.96
CA SER A 165 -2.65 -2.27 4.61
C SER A 165 -3.28 -3.59 4.23
N TRP A 166 -2.53 -4.38 3.45
CA TRP A 166 -2.88 -5.76 3.18
C TRP A 166 -1.69 -6.66 3.48
N ILE A 167 -1.85 -7.51 4.47
CA ILE A 167 -0.89 -8.56 4.83
C ILE A 167 -1.45 -9.85 4.24
N ALA A 168 -0.62 -10.56 3.47
CA ALA A 168 -1.06 -11.80 2.84
C ALA A 168 -1.38 -12.89 3.87
N ASP A 169 -2.52 -13.54 3.72
CA ASP A 169 -2.91 -14.73 4.49
C ASP A 169 -2.10 -15.96 4.04
N TYR A 170 -1.70 -16.00 2.77
CA TYR A 170 -0.86 -17.01 2.14
C TYR A 170 0.01 -16.37 1.04
N PRO A 171 1.17 -16.98 0.68
CA PRO A 171 2.13 -16.36 -0.22
C PRO A 171 1.75 -16.53 -1.71
N ASP A 172 0.61 -15.97 -2.11
CA ASP A 172 0.17 -15.89 -3.49
C ASP A 172 -0.27 -14.47 -3.85
N ALA A 173 -0.07 -14.07 -5.10
CA ALA A 173 -0.47 -12.76 -5.61
C ALA A 173 -2.00 -12.62 -5.75
N GLU A 174 -2.70 -13.71 -5.93
CA GLU A 174 -4.17 -13.77 -5.94
C GLU A 174 -4.74 -13.13 -4.66
N ASN A 175 -4.11 -13.36 -3.50
CA ASN A 175 -4.54 -12.80 -2.21
C ASN A 175 -4.61 -11.26 -2.23
N TYR A 176 -3.74 -10.59 -2.99
CA TYR A 176 -3.77 -9.14 -3.19
C TYR A 176 -4.79 -8.71 -4.23
N LEU A 177 -4.90 -9.48 -5.31
CA LEU A 177 -5.80 -9.16 -6.41
C LEU A 177 -7.28 -9.35 -6.03
N SER A 178 -7.57 -10.17 -5.02
CA SER A 178 -8.90 -10.33 -4.41
C SER A 178 -9.50 -8.99 -3.92
N LEU A 179 -8.66 -7.98 -3.63
CA LEU A 179 -9.09 -6.64 -3.23
C LEU A 179 -9.74 -5.84 -4.36
N PHE A 180 -9.62 -6.30 -5.60
CA PHE A 180 -10.18 -5.62 -6.77
C PHE A 180 -11.29 -6.42 -7.45
N TYR A 181 -11.54 -7.66 -7.02
CA TYR A 181 -12.59 -8.49 -7.59
C TYR A 181 -13.98 -7.99 -7.18
N SER A 182 -14.87 -7.76 -8.15
CA SER A 182 -16.15 -7.09 -7.87
C SER A 182 -17.09 -7.90 -6.98
N LYS A 183 -17.01 -9.25 -7.01
CA LYS A 183 -17.80 -10.13 -6.13
C LYS A 183 -17.33 -10.11 -4.67
N ASN A 184 -16.17 -9.48 -4.41
CA ASN A 184 -15.59 -9.33 -3.07
C ASN A 184 -15.87 -7.95 -2.46
N PHE A 185 -16.91 -7.24 -2.88
CA PHE A 185 -17.26 -5.95 -2.29
C PHE A 185 -17.49 -6.05 -0.79
N SER A 186 -16.94 -5.09 -0.05
CA SER A 186 -17.25 -4.91 1.36
C SER A 186 -18.75 -4.59 1.54
N PRO A 187 -19.39 -5.00 2.65
CA PRO A 187 -18.81 -5.61 3.85
C PRO A 187 -18.55 -7.13 3.73
N ASN A 188 -19.00 -7.80 2.67
CA ASN A 188 -18.95 -9.27 2.54
C ASN A 188 -17.57 -9.79 2.10
N GLY A 189 -16.71 -8.92 1.53
CA GLY A 189 -15.38 -9.25 1.08
C GLY A 189 -14.39 -8.11 1.25
N PRO A 190 -13.12 -8.29 0.84
CA PRO A 190 -12.05 -7.35 1.07
C PRO A 190 -11.93 -6.20 0.05
N ASN A 191 -12.79 -6.13 -0.95
CA ASN A 191 -12.79 -5.02 -1.92
C ASN A 191 -13.44 -3.77 -1.30
N TYR A 192 -12.68 -3.06 -0.46
CA TYR A 192 -13.12 -1.82 0.21
C TYR A 192 -13.26 -0.64 -0.74
N THR A 193 -12.67 -0.72 -1.92
CA THR A 193 -12.73 0.37 -2.92
C THR A 193 -14.01 0.30 -3.76
N HIS A 194 -14.72 -0.80 -3.78
CA HIS A 194 -15.80 -1.10 -4.72
C HIS A 194 -15.35 -0.89 -6.18
N TYR A 195 -14.05 -1.20 -6.44
CA TYR A 195 -13.55 -1.23 -7.81
C TYR A 195 -14.22 -2.35 -8.59
N GLN A 196 -14.59 -2.06 -9.83
CA GLN A 196 -15.25 -3.00 -10.73
C GLN A 196 -14.68 -2.85 -12.13
N ASN A 197 -14.31 -3.96 -12.76
CA ASN A 197 -13.86 -4.01 -14.15
C ASN A 197 -14.10 -5.43 -14.69
N GLU A 198 -14.86 -5.57 -15.77
CA GLU A 198 -15.26 -6.86 -16.33
C GLU A 198 -14.07 -7.69 -16.84
N GLU A 199 -13.06 -7.03 -17.47
CA GLU A 199 -11.86 -7.73 -17.94
C GLU A 199 -11.03 -8.25 -16.75
N PHE A 200 -10.90 -7.45 -15.68
CA PHE A 200 -10.24 -7.86 -14.45
C PHE A 200 -10.95 -9.06 -13.82
N ASP A 201 -12.26 -8.99 -13.70
CA ASP A 201 -13.10 -10.03 -13.08
C ASP A 201 -13.00 -11.36 -13.84
N ALA A 202 -13.01 -11.32 -15.16
CA ALA A 202 -12.83 -12.50 -15.99
C ALA A 202 -11.45 -13.14 -15.82
N LEU A 203 -10.38 -12.31 -15.79
CA LEU A 203 -9.02 -12.78 -15.57
C LEU A 203 -8.83 -13.36 -14.16
N TYR A 204 -9.48 -12.76 -13.15
CA TYR A 204 -9.42 -13.24 -11.78
C TYR A 204 -10.08 -14.62 -11.64
N GLN A 205 -11.27 -14.82 -12.21
CA GLN A 205 -11.95 -16.11 -12.22
C GLN A 205 -11.11 -17.18 -12.93
N ASN A 206 -10.58 -16.87 -14.10
CA ASN A 206 -9.76 -17.81 -14.88
C ASN A 206 -8.41 -18.13 -14.19
N SER A 207 -7.93 -17.28 -13.27
CA SER A 207 -6.64 -17.49 -12.59
C SER A 207 -6.59 -18.81 -11.81
N PHE A 208 -7.72 -19.28 -11.30
CA PHE A 208 -7.82 -20.53 -10.52
C PHE A 208 -7.66 -21.79 -11.38
N GLU A 209 -7.83 -21.67 -12.69
CA GLU A 209 -7.66 -22.78 -13.64
C GLU A 209 -6.24 -22.88 -14.23
N ILE A 210 -5.40 -21.87 -13.96
CA ILE A 210 -4.03 -21.80 -14.49
C ILE A 210 -3.09 -22.65 -13.66
N ASN A 211 -2.70 -23.81 -14.18
CA ASN A 211 -1.73 -24.72 -13.53
C ASN A 211 -0.26 -24.48 -13.95
N ASN A 212 0.03 -23.40 -14.69
CA ASN A 212 1.37 -23.05 -15.15
C ASN A 212 1.85 -21.76 -14.48
N LEU A 213 2.98 -21.83 -13.76
CA LEU A 213 3.53 -20.71 -12.99
C LEU A 213 3.83 -19.47 -13.84
N GLN A 214 4.32 -19.65 -15.08
CA GLN A 214 4.64 -18.53 -15.97
C GLN A 214 3.37 -17.83 -16.44
N LEU A 215 2.35 -18.60 -16.84
CA LEU A 215 1.05 -18.07 -17.25
C LEU A 215 0.34 -17.38 -16.07
N SER A 216 0.39 -17.97 -14.86
CA SER A 216 -0.14 -17.31 -13.65
C SER A 216 0.54 -15.96 -13.39
N LYS A 217 1.86 -15.90 -13.50
CA LYS A 217 2.62 -14.65 -13.34
C LYS A 217 2.23 -13.58 -14.36
N GLU A 218 2.03 -13.94 -15.61
CA GLU A 218 1.61 -13.02 -16.67
C GLU A 218 0.17 -12.54 -16.45
N ASN A 219 -0.73 -13.45 -16.05
CA ASN A 219 -2.10 -13.12 -15.69
C ASN A 219 -2.18 -12.15 -14.50
N TYR A 220 -1.43 -12.41 -13.43
CA TYR A 220 -1.36 -11.52 -12.26
C TYR A 220 -0.82 -10.13 -12.64
N LYS A 221 0.20 -10.08 -13.49
CA LYS A 221 0.71 -8.80 -14.02
C LYS A 221 -0.34 -8.02 -14.78
N LYS A 222 -1.08 -8.70 -15.64
CA LYS A 222 -2.14 -8.08 -16.45
C LYS A 222 -3.23 -7.52 -15.54
N MET A 223 -3.71 -8.31 -14.57
CA MET A 223 -4.72 -7.88 -13.60
C MET A 223 -4.27 -6.67 -12.78
N ASP A 224 -3.07 -6.72 -12.20
CA ASP A 224 -2.53 -5.59 -11.42
C ASP A 224 -2.41 -4.32 -12.29
N SER A 225 -2.01 -4.46 -13.56
CA SER A 225 -1.96 -3.33 -14.50
C SER A 225 -3.33 -2.75 -14.81
N ILE A 226 -4.34 -3.58 -15.06
CA ILE A 226 -5.72 -3.13 -15.32
C ILE A 226 -6.25 -2.33 -14.12
N ALA A 227 -6.13 -2.88 -12.92
CA ALA A 227 -6.60 -2.20 -11.71
C ALA A 227 -5.83 -0.88 -11.48
N MET A 228 -4.50 -0.91 -11.52
CA MET A 228 -3.67 0.25 -11.22
C MET A 228 -3.79 1.37 -12.24
N ASN A 229 -4.16 1.09 -13.49
CA ASN A 229 -4.46 2.12 -14.48
C ASN A 229 -5.68 2.98 -14.14
N GLU A 230 -6.59 2.49 -13.29
CA GLU A 230 -7.76 3.23 -12.83
C GLU A 230 -7.54 3.90 -11.46
N TYR A 231 -6.40 3.65 -10.82
CA TYR A 231 -6.02 4.23 -9.51
C TYR A 231 -7.08 4.02 -8.41
N PRO A 232 -7.59 2.80 -8.17
CA PRO A 232 -8.51 2.54 -7.05
C PRO A 232 -7.79 2.67 -5.70
N ILE A 233 -6.48 2.53 -5.72
CA ILE A 233 -5.59 2.71 -4.59
C ILE A 233 -4.32 3.47 -5.00
N VAL A 234 -3.61 3.96 -3.99
CA VAL A 234 -2.26 4.54 -4.10
C VAL A 234 -1.33 3.73 -3.19
N PRO A 235 -0.50 2.83 -3.72
CA PRO A 235 0.50 2.13 -2.91
C PRO A 235 1.50 3.13 -2.32
N LEU A 236 1.78 3.00 -1.02
CA LEU A 236 2.72 3.84 -0.29
C LEU A 236 4.10 3.19 -0.23
N TYR A 237 4.16 2.00 0.34
CA TYR A 237 5.38 1.19 0.42
C TYR A 237 5.06 -0.30 0.57
N TYR A 238 6.03 -1.14 0.18
CA TYR A 238 6.06 -2.56 0.52
C TYR A 238 6.92 -2.73 1.75
N ASP A 239 6.41 -3.40 2.76
CA ASP A 239 7.02 -3.46 4.08
C ASP A 239 8.20 -4.44 4.15
N GLN A 240 8.96 -4.35 5.23
CA GLN A 240 10.07 -5.23 5.56
C GLN A 240 9.94 -5.78 6.97
N VAL A 241 10.20 -7.05 7.14
CA VAL A 241 10.40 -7.65 8.47
C VAL A 241 11.76 -7.19 8.99
N ILE A 242 11.77 -6.69 10.22
CA ILE A 242 12.98 -6.48 11.00
C ILE A 242 12.87 -7.29 12.28
N ARG A 243 13.95 -8.01 12.59
CA ARG A 243 14.03 -8.79 13.82
C ARG A 243 15.38 -8.58 14.48
N PHE A 244 15.32 -8.26 15.77
CA PHE A 244 16.50 -8.17 16.62
C PHE A 244 16.65 -9.47 17.41
N VAL A 245 17.84 -10.08 17.31
CA VAL A 245 18.14 -11.38 17.89
C VAL A 245 19.39 -11.27 18.74
N GLN A 246 19.33 -11.68 20.00
CA GLN A 246 20.51 -11.71 20.88
C GLN A 246 21.64 -12.58 20.29
N LYS A 247 22.89 -12.20 20.52
CA LYS A 247 24.07 -12.90 19.98
C LYS A 247 24.12 -14.39 20.32
N GLY A 248 23.67 -14.82 21.48
CA GLY A 248 23.61 -16.23 21.89
C GLY A 248 22.54 -17.07 21.21
N ILE A 249 21.69 -16.48 20.35
CA ILE A 249 20.61 -17.20 19.66
C ILE A 249 21.00 -17.52 18.23
N SER A 250 20.85 -18.80 17.82
CA SER A 250 21.08 -19.26 16.45
C SER A 250 19.88 -20.04 15.90
N GLY A 251 19.81 -20.24 14.58
CA GLY A 251 18.74 -21.00 13.91
C GLY A 251 17.40 -20.25 13.77
N LEU A 252 17.30 -19.01 14.25
CA LEU A 252 16.14 -18.14 14.01
C LEU A 252 16.31 -17.41 12.68
N THR A 253 15.37 -17.60 11.76
CA THR A 253 15.38 -16.97 10.43
C THR A 253 14.10 -16.19 10.20
N ILE A 254 14.17 -15.13 9.40
CA ILE A 254 12.99 -14.41 8.91
C ILE A 254 12.43 -15.09 7.65
N ASN A 255 11.16 -14.87 7.39
CA ASN A 255 10.49 -15.26 6.15
C ASN A 255 9.45 -14.18 5.78
N PRO A 256 9.01 -14.12 4.51
CA PRO A 256 8.12 -13.04 4.04
C PRO A 256 6.73 -13.01 4.70
N THR A 257 6.27 -14.12 5.27
CA THR A 257 5.00 -14.17 6.04
C THR A 257 5.20 -13.83 7.52
N ASN A 258 6.45 -13.56 7.95
CA ASN A 258 6.86 -13.28 9.33
C ASN A 258 6.43 -14.34 10.36
N ILE A 259 6.22 -15.58 9.91
CA ILE A 259 5.88 -16.69 10.81
C ILE A 259 7.13 -17.08 11.61
N LEU A 260 6.97 -17.15 12.94
CA LEU A 260 8.04 -17.52 13.84
C LEU A 260 8.25 -19.05 13.85
N LYS A 261 9.37 -19.52 13.30
CA LYS A 261 9.73 -20.95 13.26
C LYS A 261 10.81 -21.25 14.30
N LEU A 262 10.40 -21.82 15.45
CA LEU A 262 11.29 -22.07 16.61
C LEU A 262 11.99 -23.43 16.60
N LYS A 263 11.58 -24.38 15.76
CA LYS A 263 12.10 -25.77 15.74
C LYS A 263 13.63 -25.89 15.66
N LYS A 264 14.30 -24.93 14.99
CA LYS A 264 15.76 -24.92 14.79
C LYS A 264 16.49 -23.94 15.69
N VAL A 265 15.78 -23.24 16.56
CA VAL A 265 16.37 -22.20 17.42
C VAL A 265 17.13 -22.86 18.56
N LYS A 266 18.36 -22.38 18.76
CA LYS A 266 19.24 -22.82 19.85
C LYS A 266 19.74 -21.59 20.59
N LYS A 267 19.80 -21.68 21.93
CA LYS A 267 20.47 -20.72 22.81
C LYS A 267 21.82 -21.31 23.16
N ARG A 268 22.91 -20.56 22.96
CA ARG A 268 24.29 -20.91 23.38
C ARG A 268 24.63 -20.20 24.68
#